data_53ad5308e438fb71fc13a0e5d767055c
#
_entry.id   53ad5308e438fb71fc13a0e5d767055c
#
_cell.length_a   1.000
_cell.length_b   1.000
_cell.length_c   1.000
_cell.angle_alpha   90.00
_cell.angle_beta   90.00
_cell.angle_gamma   90.00
#
_symmetry.space_group_name_H-M   'P 1'
#
loop_
_entity.id
_entity.type
_entity.pdbx_description
1 polymer ?
#
loop_
_entity_poly.entity_id
_entity_poly.type
_entity_poly.pdbx_seq_one_letter_code
_entity_poly.pdbx_strand_id
1 'polypeptide(L)'
;MKKIILFITIFYFANSSFSEEKEISVNNVLINKNLISFIKNEVNKEGIKITDKMEKNIIKRLIDLELIHQQATKEGLTSKLDFLSKSELAFKELIYTTYLQNFIKKNYVTENEIKKAYENYKSNFNELDYKASHILMTSKNEAKKIIKDLKDGADFINLAKTMSIDEESKTIGGDLGWFSAEDMVESFSIAVKKLVVKEITDDPVQSQFGWHIIKLNQVRKKAIPPLSEKEEEIKLILQKEKLKSHLDELRLTADIIR
;
A
#
# COMPACT_ATOMS: atom_id res chain seq x y z
N MET A 1 -71.25 -47.49 22.38
CA MET A 1 -70.95 -46.35 23.27
C MET A 1 -69.44 -46.27 23.50
N LYS A 2 -68.81 -45.41 22.74
CA LYS A 2 -67.32 -45.25 22.84
C LYS A 2 -67.03 -44.10 23.80
N LYS A 3 -66.35 -44.42 24.90
CA LYS A 3 -65.86 -43.44 25.86
C LYS A 3 -64.61 -42.77 25.30
N ILE A 4 -64.66 -41.44 25.09
CA ILE A 4 -63.49 -40.59 24.75
C ILE A 4 -62.84 -40.24 26.09
N ILE A 5 -61.58 -40.71 26.27
CA ILE A 5 -60.72 -40.32 27.37
C ILE A 5 -59.89 -39.12 26.90
N LEU A 6 -60.19 -37.95 27.51
CA LEU A 6 -59.46 -36.70 27.26
C LEU A 6 -58.16 -36.70 28.09
N PHE A 7 -57.00 -36.82 27.42
CA PHE A 7 -55.72 -36.66 28.05
C PHE A 7 -55.42 -35.16 28.14
N ILE A 8 -55.46 -34.61 29.34
CA ILE A 8 -54.97 -33.28 29.64
C ILE A 8 -53.45 -33.39 29.87
N THR A 9 -52.64 -33.02 28.90
CA THR A 9 -51.20 -32.82 29.04
C THR A 9 -50.94 -31.46 29.68
N ILE A 10 -50.58 -31.48 30.97
CA ILE A 10 -50.11 -30.29 31.69
C ILE A 10 -48.70 -29.95 31.12
N PHE A 11 -48.63 -28.92 30.33
CA PHE A 11 -47.33 -28.31 29.96
C PHE A 11 -46.82 -27.50 31.15
N TYR A 12 -45.83 -28.05 31.83
CA TYR A 12 -45.01 -27.26 32.74
C TYR A 12 -44.19 -26.24 31.91
N PHE A 13 -44.63 -24.98 31.90
CA PHE A 13 -43.80 -23.88 31.52
C PHE A 13 -42.72 -23.69 32.59
N ALA A 14 -41.50 -24.17 32.31
CA ALA A 14 -40.34 -23.74 33.04
C ALA A 14 -40.18 -22.24 32.76
N ASN A 15 -40.46 -21.39 33.76
CA ASN A 15 -40.08 -20.00 33.76
C ASN A 15 -38.56 -19.93 33.79
N SER A 16 -37.89 -20.01 32.63
CA SER A 16 -36.59 -19.45 32.46
C SER A 16 -36.76 -17.93 32.48
N SER A 17 -36.37 -17.28 33.55
CA SER A 17 -36.20 -15.85 33.65
C SER A 17 -35.14 -15.43 32.68
N PHE A 18 -35.48 -15.35 31.38
CA PHE A 18 -34.75 -14.50 30.46
C PHE A 18 -35.00 -13.08 30.94
N SER A 19 -33.97 -12.39 31.40
CA SER A 19 -34.04 -10.96 31.58
C SER A 19 -34.38 -10.38 30.20
N GLU A 20 -35.61 -9.91 30.04
CA GLU A 20 -36.02 -9.13 28.86
C GLU A 20 -35.10 -7.92 28.80
N GLU A 21 -34.09 -7.97 27.94
CA GLU A 21 -33.34 -6.77 27.58
C GLU A 21 -34.36 -5.77 27.03
N LYS A 22 -34.59 -4.68 27.77
CA LYS A 22 -35.55 -3.64 27.39
C LYS A 22 -35.27 -3.19 25.95
N GLU A 23 -36.30 -3.35 25.10
CA GLU A 23 -36.25 -2.82 23.73
C GLU A 23 -36.13 -1.31 23.78
N ILE A 24 -35.15 -0.77 23.06
CA ILE A 24 -34.92 0.66 22.96
C ILE A 24 -35.62 1.15 21.70
N SER A 25 -36.52 2.11 21.84
CA SER A 25 -37.22 2.72 20.71
C SER A 25 -37.22 4.26 20.77
N VAL A 26 -37.31 4.88 19.61
CA VAL A 26 -37.41 6.33 19.42
C VAL A 26 -38.63 6.60 18.56
N ASN A 27 -39.66 7.24 19.11
CA ASN A 27 -40.94 7.52 18.43
C ASN A 27 -41.53 6.25 17.78
N ASN A 28 -41.56 5.14 18.52
CA ASN A 28 -42.04 3.79 18.09
C ASN A 28 -41.14 3.11 17.04
N VAL A 29 -39.98 3.64 16.70
CA VAL A 29 -38.98 2.97 15.86
C VAL A 29 -37.97 2.28 16.74
N LEU A 30 -37.86 0.94 16.61
CA LEU A 30 -36.93 0.15 17.39
C LEU A 30 -35.47 0.39 16.97
N ILE A 31 -34.60 0.60 17.93
CA ILE A 31 -33.16 0.60 17.71
C ILE A 31 -32.68 -0.85 17.49
N ASN A 32 -32.05 -1.10 16.37
CA ASN A 32 -31.58 -2.43 15.99
C ASN A 32 -30.51 -2.95 16.98
N LYS A 33 -30.85 -3.99 17.75
CA LYS A 33 -29.94 -4.64 18.72
C LYS A 33 -28.67 -5.16 18.07
N ASN A 34 -28.75 -5.62 16.81
CA ASN A 34 -27.56 -6.10 16.09
C ASN A 34 -26.54 -4.98 15.85
N LEU A 35 -27.00 -3.73 15.69
CA LEU A 35 -26.10 -2.59 15.54
C LEU A 35 -25.35 -2.29 16.85
N ILE A 36 -26.01 -2.40 18.00
CA ILE A 36 -25.38 -2.27 19.31
C ILE A 36 -24.30 -3.35 19.48
N SER A 37 -24.68 -4.60 19.20
CA SER A 37 -23.75 -5.74 19.28
C SER A 37 -22.57 -5.61 18.31
N PHE A 38 -22.82 -5.14 17.10
CA PHE A 38 -21.78 -4.87 16.11
C PHE A 38 -20.78 -3.84 16.62
N ILE A 39 -21.23 -2.68 17.13
CA ILE A 39 -20.35 -1.63 17.66
C ILE A 39 -19.54 -2.16 18.85
N LYS A 40 -20.17 -2.90 19.78
CA LYS A 40 -19.46 -3.53 20.91
C LYS A 40 -18.36 -4.48 20.42
N ASN A 41 -18.65 -5.29 19.42
CA ASN A 41 -17.68 -6.23 18.88
C ASN A 41 -16.50 -5.54 18.19
N GLU A 42 -16.75 -4.44 17.46
CA GLU A 42 -15.66 -3.67 16.84
C GLU A 42 -14.74 -3.06 17.91
N VAL A 43 -15.29 -2.46 18.96
CA VAL A 43 -14.48 -1.92 20.08
C VAL A 43 -13.68 -3.02 20.80
N ASN A 44 -14.28 -4.20 21.00
CA ASN A 44 -13.58 -5.33 21.62
C ASN A 44 -12.42 -5.86 20.76
N LYS A 45 -12.54 -5.81 19.41
CA LYS A 45 -11.45 -6.22 18.49
C LYS A 45 -10.21 -5.32 18.64
N GLU A 46 -10.39 -4.08 19.06
CA GLU A 46 -9.28 -3.15 19.37
C GLU A 46 -8.66 -3.40 20.76
N GLY A 47 -9.08 -4.44 21.46
CA GLY A 47 -8.59 -4.79 22.80
C GLY A 47 -9.22 -3.94 23.92
N ILE A 48 -10.23 -3.14 23.61
CA ILE A 48 -10.89 -2.26 24.59
C ILE A 48 -12.07 -3.01 25.22
N LYS A 49 -12.04 -3.18 26.53
CA LYS A 49 -13.15 -3.80 27.28
C LYS A 49 -14.29 -2.80 27.43
N ILE A 50 -15.49 -3.18 26.97
CA ILE A 50 -16.69 -2.35 27.09
C ILE A 50 -17.07 -2.19 28.56
N THR A 51 -17.25 -0.95 29.00
CA THR A 51 -17.78 -0.59 30.32
C THR A 51 -19.24 -0.19 30.21
N ASP A 52 -20.01 -0.20 31.32
CA ASP A 52 -21.41 0.26 31.36
C ASP A 52 -21.57 1.70 30.87
N LYS A 53 -20.59 2.55 31.16
CA LYS A 53 -20.59 3.94 30.67
C LYS A 53 -20.44 3.99 29.15
N MET A 54 -19.59 3.17 28.58
CA MET A 54 -19.41 3.10 27.12
C MET A 54 -20.66 2.56 26.45
N GLU A 55 -21.28 1.53 27.00
CA GLU A 55 -22.54 1.00 26.49
C GLU A 55 -23.64 2.03 26.48
N LYS A 56 -23.83 2.76 27.59
CA LYS A 56 -24.79 3.89 27.67
C LYS A 56 -24.51 4.96 26.62
N ASN A 57 -23.23 5.27 26.36
CA ASN A 57 -22.86 6.24 25.34
C ASN A 57 -23.15 5.72 23.92
N ILE A 58 -22.94 4.44 23.64
CA ILE A 58 -23.29 3.81 22.35
C ILE A 58 -24.79 3.91 22.12
N ILE A 59 -25.59 3.53 23.13
CA ILE A 59 -27.06 3.61 23.05
C ILE A 59 -27.51 5.07 22.84
N LYS A 60 -26.99 6.01 23.61
CA LYS A 60 -27.29 7.43 23.43
C LYS A 60 -26.99 7.88 22.00
N ARG A 61 -25.83 7.54 21.48
CA ARG A 61 -25.43 7.90 20.10
C ARG A 61 -26.40 7.33 19.06
N LEU A 62 -26.86 6.10 19.24
CA LEU A 62 -27.83 5.48 18.32
C LEU A 62 -29.20 6.16 18.40
N ILE A 63 -29.63 6.57 19.58
CA ILE A 63 -30.84 7.39 19.78
C ILE A 63 -30.70 8.74 19.04
N ASP A 64 -29.59 9.45 19.23
CA ASP A 64 -29.34 10.72 18.55
C ASP A 64 -29.32 10.57 17.02
N LEU A 65 -28.74 9.50 16.51
CA LEU A 65 -28.73 9.18 15.06
C LEU A 65 -30.16 8.97 14.54
N GLU A 66 -31.00 8.21 15.27
CA GLU A 66 -32.37 7.96 14.86
C GLU A 66 -33.22 9.25 14.91
N LEU A 67 -33.08 10.09 15.94
CA LEU A 67 -33.77 11.37 16.02
C LEU A 67 -33.42 12.28 14.83
N ILE A 68 -32.14 12.40 14.49
CA ILE A 68 -31.70 13.18 13.33
C ILE A 68 -32.20 12.59 12.02
N HIS A 69 -32.18 11.26 11.89
CA HIS A 69 -32.71 10.58 10.71
C HIS A 69 -34.20 10.90 10.50
N GLN A 70 -35.01 10.82 11.55
CA GLN A 70 -36.44 11.14 11.48
C GLN A 70 -36.66 12.61 11.12
N GLN A 71 -35.90 13.53 11.71
CA GLN A 71 -36.00 14.97 11.42
C GLN A 71 -35.58 15.28 9.98
N ALA A 72 -34.46 14.71 9.53
CA ALA A 72 -33.98 14.87 8.16
C ALA A 72 -34.98 14.33 7.11
N THR A 73 -35.63 13.22 7.43
CA THR A 73 -36.69 12.65 6.59
C THR A 73 -37.90 13.55 6.53
N LYS A 74 -38.34 14.10 7.67
CA LYS A 74 -39.45 15.07 7.75
C LYS A 74 -39.16 16.34 6.95
N GLU A 75 -37.91 16.81 6.93
CA GLU A 75 -37.46 17.95 6.14
C GLU A 75 -37.22 17.65 4.66
N GLY A 76 -37.41 16.39 4.22
CA GLY A 76 -37.19 15.97 2.85
C GLY A 76 -35.74 15.90 2.41
N LEU A 77 -34.79 15.95 3.36
CA LEU A 77 -33.35 15.86 3.03
C LEU A 77 -32.97 14.52 2.43
N THR A 78 -33.58 13.44 2.94
CA THR A 78 -33.33 12.05 2.47
C THR A 78 -33.86 11.77 1.07
N SER A 79 -34.74 12.63 0.54
CA SER A 79 -35.28 12.52 -0.82
C SER A 79 -34.56 13.37 -1.86
N LYS A 80 -33.57 14.19 -1.43
CA LYS A 80 -32.81 15.02 -2.36
C LYS A 80 -31.87 14.17 -3.21
N LEU A 81 -31.76 14.50 -4.50
CA LEU A 81 -30.92 13.77 -5.45
C LEU A 81 -29.47 13.64 -4.99
N ASP A 82 -28.90 14.72 -4.45
CA ASP A 82 -27.53 14.71 -3.92
C ASP A 82 -27.34 13.70 -2.79
N PHE A 83 -28.29 13.63 -1.85
CA PHE A 83 -28.29 12.65 -0.75
C PHE A 83 -28.43 11.23 -1.27
N LEU A 84 -29.38 11.00 -2.19
CA LEU A 84 -29.60 9.67 -2.77
C LEU A 84 -28.37 9.17 -3.52
N SER A 85 -27.76 10.03 -4.34
CA SER A 85 -26.54 9.70 -5.09
C SER A 85 -25.36 9.36 -4.16
N LYS A 86 -25.15 10.16 -3.11
CA LYS A 86 -24.12 9.90 -2.10
C LYS A 86 -24.36 8.59 -1.33
N SER A 87 -25.62 8.33 -0.98
CA SER A 87 -25.99 7.10 -0.26
C SER A 87 -25.80 5.87 -1.12
N GLU A 88 -26.17 5.92 -2.41
CA GLU A 88 -25.96 4.84 -3.35
C GLU A 88 -24.47 4.55 -3.55
N LEU A 89 -23.66 5.59 -3.73
CA LEU A 89 -22.21 5.43 -3.87
C LEU A 89 -21.59 4.83 -2.62
N ALA A 90 -21.91 5.36 -1.43
CA ALA A 90 -21.39 4.85 -0.16
C ALA A 90 -21.77 3.38 0.06
N PHE A 91 -22.99 2.98 -0.29
CA PHE A 91 -23.43 1.59 -0.20
C PHE A 91 -22.65 0.67 -1.16
N LYS A 92 -22.45 1.10 -2.41
CA LYS A 92 -21.67 0.35 -3.40
C LYS A 92 -20.20 0.22 -2.99
N GLU A 93 -19.61 1.27 -2.43
CA GLU A 93 -18.23 1.23 -1.91
C GLU A 93 -18.09 0.29 -0.71
N LEU A 94 -19.09 0.27 0.18
CA LEU A 94 -19.13 -0.68 1.31
C LEU A 94 -19.21 -2.13 0.80
N ILE A 95 -20.07 -2.41 -0.17
CA ILE A 95 -20.16 -3.75 -0.80
C ILE A 95 -18.80 -4.08 -1.45
N TYR A 96 -18.24 -3.18 -2.24
CA TYR A 96 -16.97 -3.37 -2.93
C TYR A 96 -15.85 -3.74 -1.94
N THR A 97 -15.63 -2.93 -0.93
CA THR A 97 -14.57 -3.17 0.07
C THR A 97 -14.78 -4.47 0.84
N THR A 98 -16.03 -4.76 1.25
CA THR A 98 -16.39 -6.00 1.96
C THR A 98 -16.18 -7.22 1.07
N TYR A 99 -16.58 -7.14 -0.20
CA TYR A 99 -16.38 -8.21 -1.16
C TYR A 99 -14.90 -8.49 -1.39
N LEU A 100 -14.08 -7.45 -1.59
CA LEU A 100 -12.64 -7.60 -1.79
C LEU A 100 -11.95 -8.24 -0.58
N GLN A 101 -12.29 -7.82 0.63
CA GLN A 101 -11.75 -8.43 1.84
C GLN A 101 -12.07 -9.93 1.92
N ASN A 102 -13.32 -10.30 1.60
CA ASN A 102 -13.73 -11.70 1.56
C ASN A 102 -13.05 -12.48 0.44
N PHE A 103 -12.88 -11.87 -0.74
CA PHE A 103 -12.16 -12.46 -1.86
C PHE A 103 -10.71 -12.78 -1.50
N ILE A 104 -9.99 -11.81 -0.90
CA ILE A 104 -8.60 -11.99 -0.47
C ILE A 104 -8.49 -13.11 0.58
N LYS A 105 -9.42 -13.17 1.55
CA LYS A 105 -9.43 -14.23 2.56
C LYS A 105 -9.65 -15.63 1.96
N LYS A 106 -10.51 -15.74 0.94
CA LYS A 106 -10.79 -17.02 0.26
C LYS A 106 -9.71 -17.42 -0.73
N ASN A 107 -9.04 -16.44 -1.34
CA ASN A 107 -8.03 -16.62 -2.39
C ASN A 107 -6.65 -16.14 -1.91
N TYR A 108 -6.29 -16.52 -0.68
CA TYR A 108 -5.00 -16.14 -0.10
C TYR A 108 -3.84 -16.62 -0.98
N VAL A 109 -2.73 -15.91 -0.90
CA VAL A 109 -1.51 -16.29 -1.59
C VAL A 109 -0.82 -17.37 -0.78
N THR A 110 -0.56 -18.52 -1.42
CA THR A 110 0.08 -19.66 -0.78
C THR A 110 1.62 -19.50 -0.78
N GLU A 111 2.28 -20.17 0.15
CA GLU A 111 3.76 -20.23 0.18
C GLU A 111 4.37 -20.75 -1.15
N ASN A 112 3.71 -21.71 -1.80
CA ASN A 112 4.17 -22.23 -3.07
C ASN A 112 4.11 -21.19 -4.19
N GLU A 113 3.07 -20.34 -4.23
CA GLU A 113 2.98 -19.25 -5.19
C GLU A 113 4.07 -18.20 -4.92
N ILE A 114 4.33 -17.88 -3.65
CA ILE A 114 5.41 -16.97 -3.26
C ILE A 114 6.77 -17.51 -3.70
N LYS A 115 7.06 -18.77 -3.40
CA LYS A 115 8.31 -19.44 -3.81
C LYS A 115 8.49 -19.43 -5.32
N LYS A 116 7.44 -19.78 -6.07
CA LYS A 116 7.48 -19.77 -7.55
C LYS A 116 7.71 -18.36 -8.10
N ALA A 117 7.04 -17.37 -7.56
CA ALA A 117 7.24 -15.97 -7.97
C ALA A 117 8.65 -15.48 -7.65
N TYR A 118 9.20 -15.88 -6.51
CA TYR A 118 10.58 -15.55 -6.14
C TYR A 118 11.61 -16.25 -7.06
N GLU A 119 11.41 -17.52 -7.47
CA GLU A 119 12.27 -18.14 -8.46
C GLU A 119 12.24 -17.40 -9.82
N ASN A 120 11.06 -16.95 -10.25
CA ASN A 120 10.93 -16.10 -11.44
C ASN A 120 11.63 -14.77 -11.26
N TYR A 121 11.50 -14.13 -10.08
CA TYR A 121 12.23 -12.91 -9.72
C TYR A 121 13.74 -13.14 -9.83
N LYS A 122 14.28 -14.20 -9.22
CA LYS A 122 15.71 -14.54 -9.30
C LYS A 122 16.20 -14.74 -10.72
N SER A 123 15.43 -15.47 -11.54
CA SER A 123 15.83 -15.77 -12.93
C SER A 123 15.89 -14.53 -13.82
N ASN A 124 15.07 -13.51 -13.52
CA ASN A 124 15.01 -12.26 -14.26
C ASN A 124 15.84 -11.15 -13.60
N PHE A 125 16.43 -11.40 -12.42
CA PHE A 125 17.21 -10.42 -11.70
C PHE A 125 18.52 -10.14 -12.45
N ASN A 126 18.64 -8.92 -12.97
CA ASN A 126 19.81 -8.47 -13.74
C ASN A 126 20.26 -7.06 -13.29
N GLU A 127 20.12 -6.78 -12.02
CA GLU A 127 20.58 -5.52 -11.48
C GLU A 127 22.11 -5.52 -11.31
N LEU A 128 22.70 -4.35 -11.54
CA LEU A 128 24.14 -4.12 -11.44
C LEU A 128 24.43 -3.05 -10.40
N ASP A 129 25.46 -3.32 -9.59
CA ASP A 129 26.12 -2.30 -8.80
C ASP A 129 27.29 -1.74 -9.61
N TYR A 130 27.51 -0.45 -9.46
CA TYR A 130 28.56 0.31 -10.10
C TYR A 130 29.55 0.80 -9.05
N LYS A 131 30.82 0.79 -9.37
CA LYS A 131 31.86 1.51 -8.62
C LYS A 131 32.39 2.57 -9.55
N ALA A 132 32.20 3.84 -9.19
CA ALA A 132 32.64 4.96 -10.01
C ALA A 132 33.35 6.02 -9.16
N SER A 133 34.14 6.84 -9.84
CA SER A 133 34.66 8.09 -9.30
C SER A 133 34.10 9.25 -10.10
N HIS A 134 33.95 10.41 -9.46
CA HIS A 134 33.54 11.62 -10.17
C HIS A 134 34.37 12.87 -9.80
N ILE A 135 34.33 13.85 -10.69
CA ILE A 135 34.78 15.23 -10.43
C ILE A 135 33.55 16.11 -10.66
N LEU A 136 33.18 16.90 -9.65
CA LEU A 136 32.04 17.82 -9.72
C LEU A 136 32.56 19.26 -9.93
N MET A 137 32.00 19.96 -10.91
CA MET A 137 32.35 21.32 -11.27
C MET A 137 31.12 22.22 -11.32
N THR A 138 31.30 23.51 -11.03
CA THR A 138 30.20 24.49 -11.18
C THR A 138 30.00 24.89 -12.65
N SER A 139 31.04 24.83 -13.47
CA SER A 139 31.04 25.30 -14.85
C SER A 139 31.20 24.18 -15.86
N LYS A 140 30.32 24.17 -16.87
CA LYS A 140 30.40 23.22 -18.00
C LYS A 140 31.73 23.35 -18.75
N ASN A 141 32.22 24.59 -18.93
CA ASN A 141 33.45 24.84 -19.66
C ASN A 141 34.66 24.31 -18.93
N GLU A 142 34.72 24.49 -17.60
CA GLU A 142 35.78 23.91 -16.77
C GLU A 142 35.74 22.39 -16.78
N ALA A 143 34.53 21.79 -16.68
CA ALA A 143 34.36 20.36 -16.76
C ALA A 143 34.83 19.80 -18.12
N LYS A 144 34.56 20.49 -19.23
CA LYS A 144 35.11 20.12 -20.56
C LYS A 144 36.64 20.19 -20.61
N LYS A 145 37.25 21.19 -19.98
CA LYS A 145 38.69 21.28 -19.89
C LYS A 145 39.29 20.10 -19.12
N ILE A 146 38.69 19.75 -17.97
CA ILE A 146 39.11 18.57 -17.18
C ILE A 146 39.01 17.28 -18.02
N ILE A 147 37.91 17.08 -18.79
CA ILE A 147 37.79 15.91 -19.67
C ILE A 147 38.94 15.88 -20.70
N LYS A 148 39.28 17.05 -21.28
CA LYS A 148 40.41 17.13 -22.21
C LYS A 148 41.73 16.75 -21.52
N ASP A 149 42.00 17.35 -20.37
CA ASP A 149 43.25 17.08 -19.61
C ASP A 149 43.36 15.57 -19.26
N LEU A 150 42.24 14.94 -18.89
CA LEU A 150 42.17 13.50 -18.64
C LEU A 150 42.43 12.66 -19.90
N LYS A 151 41.89 13.07 -21.07
CA LYS A 151 42.19 12.43 -22.36
C LYS A 151 43.64 12.59 -22.79
N ASP A 152 44.28 13.70 -22.38
CA ASP A 152 45.70 13.99 -22.62
C ASP A 152 46.62 13.28 -21.58
N GLY A 153 46.08 12.50 -20.67
CA GLY A 153 46.82 11.62 -19.75
C GLY A 153 46.96 12.15 -18.32
N ALA A 154 46.25 13.21 -17.94
CA ALA A 154 46.24 13.68 -16.56
C ALA A 154 45.67 12.65 -15.60
N ASP A 155 46.13 12.66 -14.35
CA ASP A 155 45.66 11.74 -13.31
C ASP A 155 44.29 12.15 -12.75
N PHE A 156 43.30 11.25 -12.85
CA PHE A 156 41.93 11.50 -12.40
C PHE A 156 41.86 11.80 -10.90
N ILE A 157 42.59 11.04 -10.09
CA ILE A 157 42.56 11.16 -8.62
C ILE A 157 43.10 12.53 -8.20
N ASN A 158 44.17 12.96 -8.84
CA ASN A 158 44.79 14.26 -8.56
C ASN A 158 43.85 15.41 -8.94
N LEU A 159 43.23 15.34 -10.14
CA LEU A 159 42.26 16.34 -10.58
C LEU A 159 41.01 16.36 -9.68
N ALA A 160 40.51 15.21 -9.25
CA ALA A 160 39.43 15.14 -8.30
C ALA A 160 39.76 15.83 -6.98
N LYS A 161 40.95 15.55 -6.41
CA LYS A 161 41.42 16.15 -5.15
C LYS A 161 41.59 17.66 -5.21
N THR A 162 42.03 18.17 -6.36
CA THR A 162 42.40 19.60 -6.50
C THR A 162 41.28 20.46 -7.06
N MET A 163 40.44 19.92 -7.93
CA MET A 163 39.47 20.68 -8.72
C MET A 163 38.02 20.39 -8.39
N SER A 164 37.68 19.22 -7.82
CA SER A 164 36.31 18.88 -7.49
C SER A 164 35.76 19.78 -6.39
N ILE A 165 34.49 20.19 -6.54
CA ILE A 165 33.74 20.90 -5.51
C ILE A 165 32.93 19.94 -4.62
N ASP A 166 32.96 18.64 -4.89
CA ASP A 166 32.33 17.63 -4.04
C ASP A 166 33.20 17.31 -2.83
N GLU A 167 32.91 17.95 -1.71
CA GLU A 167 33.70 17.84 -0.48
C GLU A 167 33.73 16.42 0.10
N GLU A 168 32.68 15.61 -0.17
CA GLU A 168 32.58 14.26 0.38
C GLU A 168 33.55 13.29 -0.27
N SER A 169 33.67 13.33 -1.60
CA SER A 169 34.53 12.38 -2.33
C SER A 169 35.88 12.96 -2.77
N LYS A 170 36.06 14.29 -2.86
CA LYS A 170 37.30 14.88 -3.39
C LYS A 170 38.56 14.42 -2.67
N THR A 171 38.53 14.30 -1.33
CA THR A 171 39.68 13.92 -0.52
C THR A 171 40.17 12.50 -0.79
N ILE A 172 39.26 11.63 -1.25
CA ILE A 172 39.53 10.25 -1.64
C ILE A 172 39.62 10.05 -3.16
N GLY A 173 39.83 11.16 -3.90
CA GLY A 173 40.02 11.13 -5.37
C GLY A 173 38.73 10.95 -6.15
N GLY A 174 37.61 11.38 -5.58
CA GLY A 174 36.30 11.30 -6.20
C GLY A 174 35.63 9.92 -6.11
N ASP A 175 36.17 8.96 -5.36
CA ASP A 175 35.60 7.58 -5.25
C ASP A 175 34.27 7.63 -4.51
N LEU A 176 33.22 7.14 -5.18
CA LEU A 176 31.85 7.04 -4.65
C LEU A 176 31.55 5.67 -4.02
N GLY A 177 32.52 4.76 -4.02
CA GLY A 177 32.30 3.38 -3.59
C GLY A 177 31.39 2.61 -4.52
N TRP A 178 30.74 1.56 -3.97
CA TRP A 178 29.74 0.77 -4.65
C TRP A 178 28.33 1.37 -4.42
N PHE A 179 27.55 1.51 -5.49
CA PHE A 179 26.19 2.04 -5.45
C PHE A 179 25.31 1.36 -6.51
N SER A 180 24.01 1.34 -6.29
CA SER A 180 23.02 1.03 -7.33
C SER A 180 22.75 2.28 -8.14
N ALA A 181 22.50 2.13 -9.46
CA ALA A 181 22.26 3.29 -10.32
C ALA A 181 21.04 4.12 -9.86
N GLU A 182 20.09 3.48 -9.22
CA GLU A 182 18.86 4.08 -8.66
C GLU A 182 19.14 5.01 -7.45
N ASP A 183 20.29 4.85 -6.79
CA ASP A 183 20.70 5.69 -5.65
C ASP A 183 21.23 7.07 -6.10
N MET A 184 21.51 7.22 -7.41
CA MET A 184 22.05 8.42 -8.00
C MET A 184 20.99 9.26 -8.71
N VAL A 185 21.26 10.55 -8.89
CA VAL A 185 20.42 11.43 -9.71
C VAL A 185 20.32 10.89 -11.15
N GLU A 186 19.17 11.03 -11.77
CA GLU A 186 18.82 10.40 -13.05
C GLU A 186 19.88 10.60 -14.15
N SER A 187 20.38 11.82 -14.30
CA SER A 187 21.39 12.12 -15.34
C SER A 187 22.72 11.39 -15.10
N PHE A 188 23.13 11.23 -13.83
CA PHE A 188 24.31 10.47 -13.45
C PHE A 188 24.09 8.97 -13.70
N SER A 189 22.93 8.45 -13.30
CA SER A 189 22.52 7.07 -13.50
C SER A 189 22.53 6.66 -14.98
N ILE A 190 21.95 7.52 -15.86
CA ILE A 190 21.96 7.31 -17.30
C ILE A 190 23.38 7.29 -17.86
N ALA A 191 24.25 8.19 -17.38
CA ALA A 191 25.61 8.29 -17.86
C ALA A 191 26.47 7.06 -17.43
N VAL A 192 26.42 6.68 -16.16
CA VAL A 192 27.20 5.55 -15.66
C VAL A 192 26.83 4.21 -16.30
N LYS A 193 25.53 4.01 -16.61
CA LYS A 193 25.04 2.81 -17.32
C LYS A 193 25.56 2.68 -18.76
N LYS A 194 25.99 3.80 -19.38
CA LYS A 194 26.52 3.80 -20.75
C LYS A 194 28.04 3.61 -20.82
N LEU A 195 28.75 3.84 -19.73
CA LEU A 195 30.20 3.74 -19.69
C LEU A 195 30.66 2.27 -19.70
N VAL A 196 31.76 2.02 -20.36
CA VAL A 196 32.54 0.80 -20.22
C VAL A 196 33.52 0.95 -19.05
N VAL A 197 33.85 -0.14 -18.38
CA VAL A 197 34.78 -0.13 -17.24
C VAL A 197 36.11 0.49 -17.64
N LYS A 198 36.59 1.43 -16.84
CA LYS A 198 37.77 2.31 -16.99
C LYS A 198 37.58 3.52 -17.89
N GLU A 199 36.44 3.68 -18.54
CA GLU A 199 36.10 4.90 -19.33
C GLU A 199 35.66 6.05 -18.44
N ILE A 200 35.81 7.26 -19.00
CA ILE A 200 35.28 8.52 -18.49
C ILE A 200 34.16 9.00 -19.41
N THR A 201 33.26 9.85 -18.91
CA THR A 201 32.24 10.49 -19.74
C THR A 201 32.89 11.38 -20.79
N ASP A 202 32.42 11.29 -22.05
CA ASP A 202 32.93 12.11 -23.17
C ASP A 202 32.54 13.59 -23.05
N ASP A 203 31.38 13.87 -22.45
CA ASP A 203 30.86 15.20 -22.16
C ASP A 203 30.48 15.30 -20.68
N PRO A 204 30.56 16.53 -20.09
CA PRO A 204 30.12 16.77 -18.73
C PRO A 204 28.61 16.46 -18.56
N VAL A 205 28.27 15.73 -17.52
CA VAL A 205 26.89 15.34 -17.16
C VAL A 205 26.29 16.36 -16.21
N GLN A 206 25.20 17.01 -16.62
CA GLN A 206 24.52 18.02 -15.80
C GLN A 206 23.59 17.39 -14.76
N SER A 207 23.65 17.92 -13.54
CA SER A 207 22.68 17.64 -12.47
C SER A 207 22.33 18.94 -11.73
N GLN A 208 21.47 18.82 -10.73
CA GLN A 208 21.18 19.94 -9.81
C GLN A 208 22.39 20.38 -8.98
N PHE A 209 23.41 19.54 -8.85
CA PHE A 209 24.62 19.81 -8.09
C PHE A 209 25.74 20.48 -8.90
N GLY A 210 25.64 20.43 -10.23
CA GLY A 210 26.64 20.95 -11.15
C GLY A 210 26.90 20.01 -12.33
N TRP A 211 28.18 20.00 -12.77
CA TRP A 211 28.65 19.25 -13.94
C TRP A 211 29.63 18.15 -13.48
N HIS A 212 29.20 16.91 -13.72
CA HIS A 212 29.96 15.72 -13.35
C HIS A 212 30.82 15.23 -14.50
N ILE A 213 32.06 14.87 -14.21
CA ILE A 213 32.93 14.01 -15.02
C ILE A 213 32.95 12.66 -14.28
N ILE A 214 32.47 11.60 -14.90
CA ILE A 214 32.30 10.31 -14.27
C ILE A 214 33.30 9.32 -14.86
N LYS A 215 33.97 8.55 -14.01
CA LYS A 215 34.84 7.43 -14.40
C LYS A 215 34.24 6.15 -13.83
N LEU A 216 33.93 5.22 -14.69
CA LEU A 216 33.44 3.91 -14.24
C LEU A 216 34.65 3.02 -13.89
N ASN A 217 34.75 2.66 -12.62
CA ASN A 217 35.89 1.87 -12.13
C ASN A 217 35.62 0.36 -12.25
N GLN A 218 34.43 -0.09 -11.80
CA GLN A 218 34.05 -1.50 -11.81
C GLN A 218 32.50 -1.63 -11.92
N VAL A 219 32.07 -2.81 -12.38
CA VAL A 219 30.66 -3.24 -12.37
C VAL A 219 30.60 -4.64 -11.80
N ARG A 220 29.59 -4.93 -11.01
CA ARG A 220 29.29 -6.28 -10.52
C ARG A 220 27.80 -6.56 -10.58
N LYS A 221 27.44 -7.83 -10.64
CA LYS A 221 26.03 -8.23 -10.41
C LYS A 221 25.68 -7.93 -8.96
N LYS A 222 24.55 -7.27 -8.75
CA LYS A 222 24.00 -7.04 -7.41
C LYS A 222 23.60 -8.39 -6.80
N ALA A 223 23.80 -8.55 -5.51
CA ALA A 223 23.34 -9.73 -4.80
C ALA A 223 21.81 -9.81 -4.86
N ILE A 224 21.29 -10.99 -5.18
CA ILE A 224 19.85 -11.19 -5.18
C ILE A 224 19.36 -11.09 -3.74
N PRO A 225 18.39 -10.18 -3.43
CA PRO A 225 17.83 -10.09 -2.09
C PRO A 225 17.19 -11.41 -1.67
N PRO A 226 17.38 -11.86 -0.42
CA PRO A 226 16.80 -13.12 0.04
C PRO A 226 15.27 -13.04 0.06
N LEU A 227 14.60 -14.21 -0.01
CA LEU A 227 13.13 -14.28 0.01
C LEU A 227 12.53 -13.55 1.21
N SER A 228 13.15 -13.64 2.38
CA SER A 228 12.68 -12.95 3.59
C SER A 228 12.53 -11.43 3.47
N GLU A 229 13.30 -10.80 2.59
CA GLU A 229 13.21 -9.36 2.30
C GLU A 229 12.17 -9.04 1.22
N LYS A 230 11.85 -10.02 0.35
CA LYS A 230 10.95 -9.84 -0.79
C LYS A 230 9.56 -10.47 -0.60
N GLU A 231 9.36 -11.24 0.46
CA GLU A 231 8.17 -12.05 0.65
C GLU A 231 6.88 -11.23 0.68
N GLU A 232 6.86 -10.15 1.46
CA GLU A 232 5.66 -9.30 1.57
C GLU A 232 5.38 -8.51 0.28
N GLU A 233 6.42 -8.07 -0.42
CA GLU A 233 6.30 -7.41 -1.73
C GLU A 233 5.71 -8.37 -2.76
N ILE A 234 6.25 -9.59 -2.87
CA ILE A 234 5.79 -10.64 -3.78
C ILE A 234 4.34 -11.01 -3.47
N LYS A 235 4.02 -11.20 -2.20
CA LYS A 235 2.67 -11.52 -1.74
C LYS A 235 1.66 -10.45 -2.13
N LEU A 236 2.02 -9.17 -1.96
CA LEU A 236 1.18 -8.05 -2.34
C LEU A 236 0.95 -7.99 -3.86
N ILE A 237 1.99 -8.24 -4.66
CA ILE A 237 1.89 -8.30 -6.13
C ILE A 237 0.93 -9.41 -6.54
N LEU A 238 1.13 -10.63 -6.02
CA LEU A 238 0.27 -11.78 -6.33
C LEU A 238 -1.19 -11.56 -5.90
N GLN A 239 -1.42 -10.91 -4.75
CA GLN A 239 -2.77 -10.55 -4.32
C GLN A 239 -3.44 -9.57 -5.30
N LYS A 240 -2.70 -8.55 -5.74
CA LYS A 240 -3.19 -7.59 -6.74
C LYS A 240 -3.49 -8.26 -8.08
N GLU A 241 -2.65 -9.19 -8.51
CA GLU A 241 -2.85 -9.95 -9.75
C GLU A 241 -4.09 -10.84 -9.69
N LYS A 242 -4.29 -11.58 -8.58
CA LYS A 242 -5.50 -12.38 -8.36
C LYS A 242 -6.76 -11.52 -8.40
N LEU A 243 -6.72 -10.36 -7.73
CA LEU A 243 -7.84 -9.44 -7.72
C LEU A 243 -8.12 -8.85 -9.10
N LYS A 244 -7.07 -8.42 -9.80
CA LYS A 244 -7.19 -7.89 -11.16
C LYS A 244 -7.80 -8.93 -12.09
N SER A 245 -7.29 -10.16 -12.08
CA SER A 245 -7.81 -11.24 -12.91
C SER A 245 -9.30 -11.51 -12.65
N HIS A 246 -9.69 -11.50 -11.37
CA HIS A 246 -11.09 -11.69 -10.99
C HIS A 246 -12.00 -10.53 -11.49
N LEU A 247 -11.55 -9.28 -11.35
CA LEU A 247 -12.31 -8.13 -11.85
C LEU A 247 -12.40 -8.14 -13.38
N ASP A 248 -11.35 -8.57 -14.06
CA ASP A 248 -11.35 -8.68 -15.53
C ASP A 248 -12.31 -9.78 -15.99
N GLU A 249 -12.39 -10.92 -15.29
CA GLU A 249 -13.38 -11.97 -15.53
C GLU A 249 -14.81 -11.47 -15.36
N LEU A 250 -15.08 -10.72 -14.27
CA LEU A 250 -16.40 -10.12 -14.06
C LEU A 250 -16.77 -9.14 -15.19
N ARG A 251 -15.81 -8.37 -15.70
CA ARG A 251 -16.04 -7.45 -16.82
C ARG A 251 -16.32 -8.18 -18.12
N LEU A 252 -15.62 -9.30 -18.37
CA LEU A 252 -15.80 -10.11 -19.60
C LEU A 252 -17.16 -10.80 -19.64
N THR A 253 -17.72 -11.16 -18.47
CA THR A 253 -19.02 -11.82 -18.39
C THR A 253 -20.21 -10.87 -18.25
N ALA A 254 -19.96 -9.58 -18.06
CA ALA A 254 -20.99 -8.57 -17.91
C ALA A 254 -21.42 -7.99 -19.28
N ASP A 255 -22.71 -7.73 -19.42
CA ASP A 255 -23.23 -6.90 -20.52
C ASP A 255 -23.05 -5.42 -20.16
N ILE A 256 -22.06 -4.76 -20.77
CA ILE A 256 -21.70 -3.37 -20.51
C ILE A 256 -22.01 -2.52 -21.74
N ILE A 257 -23.08 -1.75 -21.65
CA ILE A 257 -23.45 -0.76 -22.68
C ILE A 257 -22.89 0.61 -22.27
N ARG A 258 -22.22 1.30 -23.19
CA ARG A 258 -21.60 2.62 -22.98
C ARG A 258 -22.23 3.67 -23.86
#